data_23176c06f6200eb7a3c0963e335da3e7
#
_entry.id   23176c06f6200eb7a3c0963e335da3e7
#
_cell.length_a   1.000
_cell.length_b   1.000
_cell.length_c   1.000
_cell.angle_alpha   90.00
_cell.angle_beta   90.00
_cell.angle_gamma   90.00
#
_symmetry.space_group_name_H-M   'P 1'
#
loop_
_entity.id
_entity.type
_entity.pdbx_description
1 polymer ?
#
loop_
_entity_poly.entity_id
_entity_poly.type
_entity_poly.pdbx_seq_one_letter_code
_entity_poly.pdbx_strand_id
1 'polypeptide(L)'
;YQTPAIVMRNDIQQIPTLAEWIDALGIPQNLNMPINLALEEAVSNVMLYAYPGRDDGKVIVEFVRSKTHDGERLLFTITDTGVPFDPTAQKEADITLSAEERSIGGLGIHLVRQIMDEVVYRREETRNILTLIKKLS
;
A
#
# COMPACT_ATOMS: atom_id res chain seq x y z
N TYR A 1 -19.26 -8.64 12.60
CA TYR A 1 -17.85 -8.98 12.44
C TYR A 1 -17.29 -8.26 11.25
N GLN A 2 -16.58 -7.20 11.50
CA GLN A 2 -16.08 -6.34 10.43
C GLN A 2 -14.56 -6.38 10.36
N THR A 3 -14.05 -6.40 9.13
CA THR A 3 -12.63 -6.27 8.88
C THR A 3 -12.21 -4.84 9.20
N PRO A 4 -11.12 -4.64 9.97
CA PRO A 4 -10.59 -3.30 10.20
C PRO A 4 -10.28 -2.61 8.86
N ALA A 5 -10.75 -1.38 8.73
CA ALA A 5 -10.57 -0.63 7.50
C ALA A 5 -10.42 0.87 7.79
N ILE A 6 -9.69 1.55 6.91
CA ILE A 6 -9.60 3.00 6.94
C ILE A 6 -9.92 3.53 5.54
N VAL A 7 -10.68 4.61 5.47
CA VAL A 7 -11.02 5.29 4.22
C VAL A 7 -10.37 6.67 4.23
N MET A 8 -9.61 6.96 3.18
CA MET A 8 -8.91 8.24 3.03
C MET A 8 -9.23 8.85 1.68
N ARG A 9 -9.13 10.19 1.58
CA ARG A 9 -9.11 10.85 0.28
C ARG A 9 -7.70 10.76 -0.30
N ASN A 10 -7.58 11.03 -1.60
CA ASN A 10 -6.28 11.05 -2.27
C ASN A 10 -5.51 12.33 -1.93
N ASP A 11 -5.24 12.52 -0.65
CA ASP A 11 -4.54 13.65 -0.07
C ASP A 11 -3.42 13.12 0.82
N ILE A 12 -2.18 13.37 0.44
CA ILE A 12 -1.01 12.86 1.17
C ILE A 12 -0.94 13.38 2.61
N GLN A 13 -1.66 14.46 2.92
CA GLN A 13 -1.73 14.96 4.30
C GLN A 13 -2.50 14.01 5.22
N GLN A 14 -3.21 13.02 4.67
CA GLN A 14 -3.89 12.00 5.45
C GLN A 14 -3.01 10.80 5.81
N ILE A 15 -1.78 10.76 5.32
CA ILE A 15 -0.85 9.66 5.60
C ILE A 15 -0.59 9.48 7.11
N PRO A 16 -0.44 10.54 7.94
CA PRO A 16 -0.30 10.34 9.39
C PRO A 16 -1.48 9.60 10.02
N THR A 17 -2.70 9.79 9.49
CA THR A 17 -3.88 9.05 9.96
C THR A 17 -3.73 7.55 9.67
N LEU A 18 -3.16 7.21 8.53
CA LEU A 18 -2.87 5.82 8.19
C LEU A 18 -1.91 5.20 9.20
N ALA A 19 -0.84 5.91 9.58
CA ALA A 19 0.12 5.43 10.55
C ALA A 19 -0.53 5.15 11.91
N GLU A 20 -1.41 6.06 12.37
CA GLU A 20 -2.16 5.87 13.61
C GLU A 20 -3.04 4.62 13.54
N TRP A 21 -3.71 4.42 12.41
CA TRP A 21 -4.56 3.26 12.20
C TRP A 21 -3.76 1.96 12.25
N ILE A 22 -2.60 1.93 11.61
CA ILE A 22 -1.72 0.74 11.62
C ILE A 22 -1.25 0.45 13.04
N ASP A 23 -0.86 1.49 13.78
CA ASP A 23 -0.38 1.32 15.16
C ASP A 23 -1.45 0.70 16.06
N ALA A 24 -2.73 0.97 15.77
CA ALA A 24 -3.85 0.45 16.55
C ALA A 24 -4.23 -0.99 16.18
N LEU A 25 -3.65 -1.58 15.14
CA LEU A 25 -4.01 -2.94 14.69
C LEU A 25 -3.44 -4.04 15.60
N GLY A 26 -2.44 -3.73 16.43
CA GLY A 26 -1.84 -4.74 17.29
C GLY A 26 -0.93 -5.72 16.56
N ILE A 27 -0.33 -5.31 15.45
CA ILE A 27 0.64 -6.15 14.76
C ILE A 27 1.92 -6.29 15.58
N PRO A 28 2.77 -7.32 15.32
CA PRO A 28 4.02 -7.47 16.05
C PRO A 28 4.86 -6.20 16.00
N GLN A 29 5.38 -5.78 17.15
CA GLN A 29 6.05 -4.49 17.29
C GLN A 29 7.28 -4.35 16.40
N ASN A 30 8.01 -5.42 16.20
CA ASN A 30 9.18 -5.41 15.31
C ASN A 30 8.82 -5.21 13.84
N LEU A 31 7.55 -5.39 13.46
CA LEU A 31 7.07 -5.18 12.11
C LEU A 31 6.36 -3.85 11.92
N ASN A 32 6.10 -3.11 13.00
CA ASN A 32 5.31 -1.88 12.94
C ASN A 32 5.95 -0.84 12.01
N MET A 33 7.23 -0.54 12.20
CA MET A 33 7.92 0.45 11.37
C MET A 33 8.04 0.02 9.90
N PRO A 34 8.53 -1.19 9.58
CA PRO A 34 8.59 -1.59 8.17
C PRO A 34 7.23 -1.63 7.48
N ILE A 35 6.19 -2.11 8.16
CA ILE A 35 4.85 -2.16 7.56
C ILE A 35 4.30 -0.76 7.34
N ASN A 36 4.48 0.16 8.31
CA ASN A 36 4.10 1.55 8.12
C ASN A 36 4.77 2.14 6.88
N LEU A 37 6.06 1.91 6.72
CA LEU A 37 6.82 2.42 5.60
C LEU A 37 6.30 1.86 4.26
N ALA A 38 6.05 0.55 4.22
CA ALA A 38 5.52 -0.09 3.00
C ALA A 38 4.14 0.45 2.64
N LEU A 39 3.25 0.58 3.62
CA LEU A 39 1.90 1.08 3.38
C LEU A 39 1.89 2.56 2.99
N GLU A 40 2.73 3.39 3.63
CA GLU A 40 2.86 4.79 3.24
C GLU A 40 3.25 4.92 1.77
N GLU A 41 4.23 4.14 1.33
CA GLU A 41 4.68 4.18 -0.05
C GLU A 41 3.61 3.69 -1.02
N ALA A 42 2.96 2.57 -0.70
CA ALA A 42 1.93 2.02 -1.58
C ALA A 42 0.71 2.95 -1.66
N VAL A 43 0.24 3.47 -0.52
CA VAL A 43 -0.93 4.34 -0.47
C VAL A 43 -0.64 5.69 -1.11
N SER A 44 0.52 6.29 -0.85
CA SER A 44 0.85 7.57 -1.46
C SER A 44 0.99 7.47 -2.98
N ASN A 45 1.49 6.34 -3.50
CA ASN A 45 1.51 6.10 -4.95
C ASN A 45 0.10 6.11 -5.53
N VAL A 46 -0.84 5.44 -4.89
CA VAL A 46 -2.24 5.42 -5.33
C VAL A 46 -2.81 6.84 -5.29
N MET A 47 -2.58 7.57 -4.22
CA MET A 47 -3.07 8.95 -4.07
C MET A 47 -2.56 9.86 -5.16
N LEU A 48 -1.28 9.70 -5.56
CA LEU A 48 -0.64 10.57 -6.53
C LEU A 48 -0.97 10.21 -7.98
N TYR A 49 -1.21 8.93 -8.27
CA TYR A 49 -1.25 8.47 -9.66
C TYR A 49 -2.57 7.88 -10.12
N ALA A 50 -3.42 7.40 -9.20
CA ALA A 50 -4.68 6.78 -9.61
C ALA A 50 -5.79 7.80 -9.90
N TYR A 51 -5.64 9.02 -9.43
CA TYR A 51 -6.67 10.06 -9.55
C TYR A 51 -6.11 11.34 -10.19
N PRO A 52 -5.62 11.29 -11.43
CA PRO A 52 -5.02 12.48 -12.04
C PRO A 52 -6.03 13.63 -12.15
N GLY A 53 -5.64 14.81 -11.65
CA GLY A 53 -6.48 16.00 -11.71
C GLY A 53 -7.70 16.00 -10.81
N ARG A 54 -7.80 15.04 -9.86
CA ARG A 54 -8.94 14.94 -8.93
C ARG A 54 -8.45 14.96 -7.49
N ASP A 55 -9.30 15.51 -6.61
CA ASP A 55 -9.05 15.56 -5.17
C ASP A 55 -10.13 14.87 -4.35
N ASP A 56 -11.09 14.22 -5.01
CA ASP A 56 -12.23 13.56 -4.38
C ASP A 56 -12.14 12.03 -4.43
N GLY A 57 -10.98 11.49 -4.80
CA GLY A 57 -10.77 10.06 -4.87
C GLY A 57 -10.66 9.44 -3.49
N LYS A 58 -11.13 8.21 -3.36
CA LYS A 58 -11.06 7.46 -2.10
C LYS A 58 -10.05 6.34 -2.20
N VAL A 59 -9.33 6.11 -1.11
CA VAL A 59 -8.41 5.00 -0.96
C VAL A 59 -8.82 4.27 0.31
N ILE A 60 -9.11 2.99 0.18
CA ILE A 60 -9.56 2.16 1.29
C ILE A 60 -8.46 1.13 1.58
N VAL A 61 -8.04 1.05 2.84
CA VAL A 61 -7.09 0.02 3.28
C VAL A 61 -7.80 -0.88 4.27
N GLU A 62 -7.77 -2.18 3.99
CA GLU A 62 -8.36 -3.19 4.84
C GLU A 62 -7.27 -4.12 5.37
N PHE A 63 -7.46 -4.65 6.57
CA PHE A 63 -6.48 -5.50 7.22
C PHE A 63 -7.12 -6.82 7.63
N VAL A 64 -6.43 -7.93 7.31
CA VAL A 64 -6.82 -9.27 7.77
C VAL A 64 -5.59 -9.96 8.35
N ARG A 65 -5.75 -10.54 9.52
CA ARG A 65 -4.75 -11.43 10.10
C ARG A 65 -5.25 -12.85 9.89
N SER A 66 -4.54 -13.61 9.07
CA SER A 66 -4.93 -14.96 8.68
C SER A 66 -4.00 -15.96 9.34
N LYS A 67 -4.58 -16.97 9.98
CA LYS A 67 -3.82 -18.04 10.59
C LYS A 67 -4.30 -19.38 10.01
N THR A 68 -3.41 -20.07 9.33
CA THR A 68 -3.70 -21.38 8.74
C THR A 68 -2.67 -22.37 9.22
N HIS A 69 -2.84 -23.65 8.88
CA HIS A 69 -1.85 -24.68 9.22
C HIS A 69 -0.49 -24.43 8.53
N ASP A 70 -0.48 -23.61 7.46
CA ASP A 70 0.76 -23.23 6.77
C ASP A 70 1.47 -22.06 7.42
N GLY A 71 0.87 -21.44 8.44
CA GLY A 71 1.45 -20.32 9.15
C GLY A 71 0.50 -19.15 9.27
N GLU A 72 1.04 -18.04 9.74
CA GLU A 72 0.29 -16.82 10.00
C GLU A 72 0.74 -15.71 9.05
N ARG A 73 -0.21 -14.91 8.57
CA ARG A 73 0.04 -13.82 7.64
C ARG A 73 -0.74 -12.57 8.00
N LEU A 74 -0.16 -11.43 7.65
CA LEU A 74 -0.85 -10.14 7.68
C LEU A 74 -1.14 -9.75 6.24
N LEU A 75 -2.40 -9.44 5.94
CA LEU A 75 -2.82 -9.02 4.60
C LEU A 75 -3.37 -7.61 4.67
N PHE A 76 -2.86 -6.74 3.81
CA PHE A 76 -3.36 -5.38 3.64
C PHE A 76 -3.86 -5.25 2.22
N THR A 77 -5.12 -4.85 2.05
CA THR A 77 -5.72 -4.66 0.74
C THR A 77 -6.01 -3.18 0.53
N ILE A 78 -5.42 -2.61 -0.51
CA ILE A 78 -5.58 -1.20 -0.86
C ILE A 78 -6.46 -1.13 -2.09
N THR A 79 -7.64 -0.52 -1.94
CA THR A 79 -8.62 -0.42 -3.02
C THR A 79 -8.87 1.04 -3.37
N ASP A 80 -8.92 1.35 -4.66
CA ASP A 80 -9.30 2.66 -5.16
C ASP A 80 -10.15 2.50 -6.42
N THR A 81 -10.83 3.58 -6.83
CA THR A 81 -11.67 3.61 -8.03
C THR A 81 -11.12 4.56 -9.08
N GLY A 82 -9.82 4.81 -9.04
CA GLY A 82 -9.16 5.65 -10.01
C GLY A 82 -8.93 4.99 -11.35
N VAL A 83 -8.10 5.62 -12.16
CA VAL A 83 -7.71 5.04 -13.46
C VAL A 83 -6.88 3.77 -13.21
N PRO A 84 -6.82 2.84 -14.19
CA PRO A 84 -5.94 1.68 -14.04
C PRO A 84 -4.52 2.12 -13.73
N PHE A 85 -4.02 1.68 -12.59
CA PHE A 85 -2.67 2.00 -12.14
C PHE A 85 -2.11 0.79 -11.41
N ASP A 86 -1.14 0.13 -12.04
CA ASP A 86 -0.47 -1.03 -11.49
C ASP A 86 0.92 -0.62 -11.01
N PRO A 87 1.12 -0.40 -9.71
CA PRO A 87 2.43 -0.03 -9.19
C PRO A 87 3.46 -1.16 -9.37
N THR A 88 3.02 -2.41 -9.51
CA THR A 88 3.93 -3.54 -9.71
C THR A 88 4.52 -3.60 -11.10
N ALA A 89 3.91 -2.90 -12.06
CA ALA A 89 4.40 -2.84 -13.43
C ALA A 89 5.49 -1.77 -13.62
N GLN A 90 5.75 -0.94 -12.60
CA GLN A 90 6.79 0.08 -12.68
C GLN A 90 8.17 -0.57 -12.64
N LYS A 91 9.07 -0.05 -13.46
CA LYS A 91 10.44 -0.51 -13.46
C LYS A 91 11.12 -0.11 -12.14
N GLU A 92 12.13 -0.89 -11.74
CA GLU A 92 12.96 -0.52 -10.62
C GLU A 92 13.60 0.84 -10.89
N ALA A 93 13.75 1.63 -9.82
CA ALA A 93 14.37 2.94 -9.94
C ALA A 93 15.81 2.78 -10.46
N ASP A 94 16.15 3.59 -11.46
CA ASP A 94 17.51 3.65 -11.97
C ASP A 94 18.31 4.51 -11.00
N ILE A 95 19.20 3.86 -10.25
CA ILE A 95 20.00 4.54 -9.24
C ILE A 95 21.04 5.49 -9.84
N THR A 96 21.25 5.43 -11.16
CA THR A 96 22.16 6.36 -11.84
C THR A 96 21.48 7.70 -12.14
N LEU A 97 20.15 7.76 -12.04
CA LEU A 97 19.42 9.00 -12.22
C LEU A 97 19.48 9.84 -10.95
N SER A 98 19.47 11.16 -11.11
CA SER A 98 19.35 12.06 -9.97
C SER A 98 17.97 11.93 -9.34
N ALA A 99 17.83 12.42 -8.10
CA ALA A 99 16.53 12.40 -7.42
C ALA A 99 15.47 13.18 -8.19
N GLU A 100 15.87 14.22 -8.91
CA GLU A 100 14.94 15.04 -9.71
C GLU A 100 14.47 14.32 -10.96
N GLU A 101 15.29 13.42 -11.50
CA GLU A 101 14.97 12.66 -12.71
C GLU A 101 14.14 11.43 -12.44
N ARG A 102 14.13 10.95 -11.19
CA ARG A 102 13.32 9.79 -10.80
C ARG A 102 11.86 10.22 -10.62
N SER A 103 10.95 9.40 -11.10
CA SER A 103 9.54 9.62 -10.80
C SER A 103 9.32 9.37 -9.31
N ILE A 104 8.42 10.17 -8.72
CA ILE A 104 7.96 9.92 -7.36
C ILE A 104 7.37 8.52 -7.32
N GLY A 105 7.75 7.71 -6.32
CA GLY A 105 7.27 6.34 -6.19
C GLY A 105 8.08 5.29 -6.92
N GLY A 106 9.06 5.68 -7.76
CA GLY A 106 9.91 4.71 -8.44
C GLY A 106 10.71 3.85 -7.48
N LEU A 107 11.16 4.42 -6.37
CA LEU A 107 11.82 3.68 -5.29
C LEU A 107 10.81 3.01 -4.37
N GLY A 108 9.60 3.57 -4.27
CA GLY A 108 8.59 3.12 -3.32
C GLY A 108 8.15 1.68 -3.53
N ILE A 109 7.82 1.28 -4.76
CA ILE A 109 7.37 -0.11 -4.99
C ILE A 109 8.49 -1.11 -4.74
N HIS A 110 9.73 -0.73 -5.01
CA HIS A 110 10.88 -1.58 -4.71
C HIS A 110 11.00 -1.81 -3.20
N LEU A 111 10.84 -0.75 -2.42
CA LEU A 111 10.84 -0.82 -0.95
C LEU A 111 9.70 -1.70 -0.45
N VAL A 112 8.50 -1.54 -1.01
CA VAL A 112 7.35 -2.36 -0.64
C VAL A 112 7.65 -3.84 -0.88
N ARG A 113 8.26 -4.18 -2.02
CA ARG A 113 8.62 -5.56 -2.33
C ARG A 113 9.72 -6.10 -1.42
N GLN A 114 10.61 -5.26 -0.92
CA GLN A 114 11.64 -5.70 0.03
C GLN A 114 11.05 -6.01 1.40
N ILE A 115 10.04 -5.27 1.81
CA ILE A 115 9.42 -5.42 3.13
C ILE A 115 8.38 -6.54 3.13
N MET A 116 7.51 -6.57 2.10
CA MET A 116 6.42 -7.52 2.04
C MET A 116 6.86 -8.79 1.32
N ASP A 117 6.26 -9.91 1.67
CA ASP A 117 6.58 -11.20 1.05
C ASP A 117 5.89 -11.36 -0.30
N GLU A 118 4.70 -10.79 -0.47
CA GLU A 118 3.98 -10.82 -1.74
C GLU A 118 3.30 -9.47 -1.97
N VAL A 119 3.29 -9.04 -3.23
CA VAL A 119 2.60 -7.84 -3.68
C VAL A 119 1.84 -8.23 -4.93
N VAL A 120 0.51 -8.18 -4.87
CA VAL A 120 -0.35 -8.64 -5.97
C VAL A 120 -1.31 -7.52 -6.37
N TYR A 121 -1.30 -7.18 -7.65
CA TYR A 121 -2.21 -6.19 -8.21
C TYR A 121 -3.27 -6.89 -9.06
N ARG A 122 -4.51 -6.40 -8.98
CA ARG A 122 -5.55 -6.78 -9.95
C ARG A 122 -6.47 -5.60 -10.22
N ARG A 123 -7.06 -5.60 -11.40
CA ARG A 123 -8.08 -4.64 -11.79
C ARG A 123 -9.41 -5.37 -11.91
N GLU A 124 -10.42 -4.93 -11.19
CA GLU A 124 -11.78 -5.47 -11.26
C GLU A 124 -12.73 -4.33 -11.57
N GLU A 125 -13.32 -4.36 -12.76
CA GLU A 125 -14.27 -3.33 -13.20
C GLU A 125 -13.66 -1.93 -13.07
N THR A 126 -14.12 -1.13 -12.12
CA THR A 126 -13.66 0.24 -11.90
C THR A 126 -12.66 0.37 -10.75
N ARG A 127 -12.17 -0.75 -10.21
CA ARG A 127 -11.33 -0.74 -9.01
C ARG A 127 -9.93 -1.26 -9.27
N ASN A 128 -8.96 -0.56 -8.73
CA ASN A 128 -7.62 -1.11 -8.54
C ASN A 128 -7.57 -1.77 -7.17
N ILE A 129 -7.04 -2.98 -7.09
CA ILE A 129 -6.92 -3.72 -5.83
C ILE A 129 -5.49 -4.20 -5.70
N LEU A 130 -4.79 -3.67 -4.70
CA LEU A 130 -3.41 -4.03 -4.41
C LEU A 130 -3.38 -4.74 -3.07
N THR A 131 -2.89 -5.98 -3.05
CA THR A 131 -2.79 -6.78 -1.83
C THR A 131 -1.32 -6.94 -1.45
N LEU A 132 -1.00 -6.59 -0.21
CA LEU A 132 0.33 -6.72 0.37
C LEU A 132 0.27 -7.79 1.45
N ILE A 133 1.12 -8.79 1.35
CA ILE A 133 1.11 -9.92 2.26
C ILE A 133 2.45 -10.02 2.99
N LYS A 134 2.39 -10.08 4.32
CA LYS A 134 3.57 -10.29 5.17
C LYS A 134 3.39 -11.59 5.94
N LYS A 135 4.29 -12.53 5.70
CA LYS A 135 4.28 -13.81 6.40
C LYS A 135 4.96 -13.65 7.77
N LEU A 136 4.34 -14.23 8.80
CA LEU A 136 4.89 -14.19 10.17
C LEU A 136 5.61 -15.48 10.56
N SER A 137 5.36 -16.52 9.80
CA SER A 137 5.97 -17.81 10.11
C SER A 137 6.09 -18.69 8.87
#